data_d3bbae0dd0e1a4de40ea1e7232f540a1
#
_entry.id   d3bbae0dd0e1a4de40ea1e7232f540a1
#
_cell.length_a   1.000
_cell.length_b   1.000
_cell.length_c   1.000
_cell.angle_alpha   90.00
_cell.angle_beta   90.00
_cell.angle_gamma   90.00
#
_symmetry.space_group_name_H-M   'P 1'
#
loop_
_entity.id
_entity.type
_entity.pdbx_description
1 polymer ?
#
loop_
_entity_poly.entity_id
_entity_poly.type
_entity_poly.pdbx_seq_one_letter_code
_entity_poly.pdbx_strand_id
1 'polypeptide(L)'
;MKIQKPSFEIWLQQPGLDGIYRQIERAGRVCYKSEDHCTADSARPFVERMVKSDHTAMLEHGTVYLACPSAGRPAGAAGPAAALPPAERYRRNKFSWVNDVAGTAYVTTNLRVLAENGWMADLDLLAGP
;
A
#
# COMPACT_ATOMS: atom_id res chain seq x y z
N MET A 1 -15.22 -3.97 -35.60
CA MET A 1 -15.56 -3.62 -34.18
C MET A 1 -15.92 -4.90 -33.44
N LYS A 2 -15.23 -5.18 -32.34
CA LYS A 2 -15.59 -6.30 -31.47
C LYS A 2 -16.61 -5.84 -30.42
N ILE A 3 -17.74 -6.50 -30.38
CA ILE A 3 -18.74 -6.26 -29.35
C ILE A 3 -18.63 -7.41 -28.34
N GLN A 4 -18.30 -7.07 -27.10
CA GLN A 4 -18.22 -8.04 -26.01
C GLN A 4 -19.39 -7.86 -25.05
N LYS A 5 -19.89 -8.97 -24.51
CA LYS A 5 -20.87 -8.90 -23.41
C LYS A 5 -20.21 -8.32 -22.17
N PRO A 6 -20.91 -7.49 -21.39
CA PRO A 6 -20.38 -7.02 -20.12
C PRO A 6 -20.02 -8.21 -19.23
N SER A 7 -18.84 -8.15 -18.62
CA SER A 7 -18.38 -9.16 -17.69
C SER A 7 -17.47 -8.52 -16.66
N PHE A 8 -17.20 -9.26 -15.59
CA PHE A 8 -16.24 -8.80 -14.58
C PHE A 8 -15.45 -9.99 -14.05
N GLU A 9 -14.30 -9.66 -13.51
CA GLU A 9 -13.40 -10.62 -12.86
C GLU A 9 -12.91 -10.01 -11.55
N ILE A 10 -12.91 -10.77 -10.46
CA ILE A 10 -12.42 -10.31 -9.16
C ILE A 10 -10.94 -10.66 -9.06
N TRP A 11 -10.11 -9.66 -8.80
CA TRP A 11 -8.69 -9.83 -8.60
C TRP A 11 -8.37 -9.78 -7.10
N LEU A 12 -8.05 -10.92 -6.52
CA LEU A 12 -7.66 -10.98 -5.11
C LEU A 12 -6.18 -10.65 -4.99
N GLN A 13 -5.89 -9.64 -4.16
CA GLN A 13 -4.51 -9.28 -3.87
C GLN A 13 -3.82 -10.38 -3.08
N GLN A 14 -2.65 -10.81 -3.52
CA GLN A 14 -1.86 -11.79 -2.79
C GLN A 14 -1.21 -11.15 -1.56
N PRO A 15 -0.88 -11.93 -0.51
CA PRO A 15 -0.30 -11.38 0.71
C PRO A 15 1.13 -10.84 0.50
N GLY A 16 1.53 -9.94 1.40
CA GLY A 16 2.88 -9.41 1.46
C GLY A 16 3.15 -8.28 0.47
N LEU A 17 4.38 -7.80 0.50
CA LEU A 17 4.80 -6.69 -0.35
C LEU A 17 4.71 -7.03 -1.84
N ASP A 18 5.09 -8.25 -2.20
CA ASP A 18 5.01 -8.71 -3.57
C ASP A 18 3.57 -8.71 -4.09
N GLY A 19 2.61 -9.11 -3.26
CA GLY A 19 1.19 -9.07 -3.60
C GLY A 19 0.69 -7.64 -3.83
N ILE A 20 1.13 -6.69 -3.03
CA ILE A 20 0.81 -5.27 -3.19
C ILE A 20 1.32 -4.79 -4.56
N TYR A 21 2.57 -5.07 -4.86
CA TYR A 21 3.20 -4.61 -6.10
C TYR A 21 2.55 -5.25 -7.35
N ARG A 22 2.23 -6.54 -7.29
CA ARG A 22 1.58 -7.25 -8.41
C ARG A 22 0.17 -6.73 -8.66
N GLN A 23 -0.56 -6.40 -7.62
CA GLN A 23 -1.91 -5.82 -7.77
C GLN A 23 -1.84 -4.46 -8.47
N ILE A 24 -0.89 -3.62 -8.07
CA ILE A 24 -0.67 -2.31 -8.69
C ILE A 24 -0.27 -2.48 -10.14
N GLU A 25 0.66 -3.36 -10.44
CA GLU A 25 1.10 -3.60 -11.81
C GLU A 25 -0.05 -4.05 -12.68
N ARG A 26 -0.83 -5.02 -12.22
CA ARG A 26 -1.94 -5.56 -12.98
C ARG A 26 -2.94 -4.47 -13.37
N ALA A 27 -3.33 -3.65 -12.40
CA ALA A 27 -4.23 -2.54 -12.64
C ALA A 27 -3.62 -1.48 -13.56
N GLY A 28 -2.36 -1.11 -13.32
CA GLY A 28 -1.65 -0.11 -14.11
C GLY A 28 -1.44 -0.54 -15.55
N ARG A 29 -1.10 -1.82 -15.76
CA ARG A 29 -0.91 -2.36 -17.12
C ARG A 29 -2.20 -2.31 -17.93
N VAL A 30 -3.35 -2.53 -17.31
CA VAL A 30 -4.63 -2.40 -18.00
C VAL A 30 -4.87 -0.95 -18.41
N CYS A 31 -4.62 0.01 -17.52
CA CYS A 31 -4.76 1.44 -17.81
C CYS A 31 -3.85 1.90 -18.96
N TYR A 32 -2.62 1.38 -19.02
CA TYR A 32 -1.65 1.77 -20.05
C TYR A 32 -1.60 0.80 -21.24
N LYS A 33 -2.50 -0.18 -21.28
CA LYS A 33 -2.61 -1.19 -22.36
C LYS A 33 -1.28 -1.92 -22.60
N SER A 34 -0.65 -2.37 -21.50
CA SER A 34 0.65 -3.05 -21.55
C SER A 34 0.66 -4.37 -20.76
N GLU A 35 -0.48 -5.07 -20.71
CA GLU A 35 -0.66 -6.31 -19.94
C GLU A 35 0.34 -7.40 -20.35
N ASP A 36 0.68 -7.46 -21.62
CA ASP A 36 1.63 -8.43 -22.16
C ASP A 36 3.08 -8.19 -21.70
N HIS A 37 3.37 -7.08 -21.04
CA HIS A 37 4.68 -6.80 -20.44
C HIS A 37 4.83 -7.36 -19.02
N CYS A 38 3.76 -7.96 -18.44
CA CYS A 38 3.84 -8.57 -17.12
C CYS A 38 4.69 -9.85 -17.15
N THR A 39 5.66 -9.91 -16.24
CA THR A 39 6.48 -11.11 -16.01
C THR A 39 6.55 -11.41 -14.51
N ALA A 40 7.22 -12.50 -14.14
CA ALA A 40 7.39 -12.84 -12.73
C ALA A 40 8.12 -11.75 -11.93
N ASP A 41 8.98 -10.96 -12.57
CA ASP A 41 9.84 -9.97 -11.91
C ASP A 41 9.53 -8.53 -12.31
N SER A 42 8.41 -8.27 -13.01
CA SER A 42 8.14 -6.95 -13.57
C SER A 42 7.44 -5.99 -12.59
N ALA A 43 6.82 -6.51 -11.52
CA ALA A 43 6.01 -5.69 -10.62
C ALA A 43 6.82 -4.63 -9.87
N ARG A 44 7.93 -5.00 -9.25
CA ARG A 44 8.75 -4.07 -8.49
C ARG A 44 9.28 -2.91 -9.36
N PRO A 45 9.93 -3.17 -10.51
CA PRO A 45 10.35 -2.07 -11.37
C PRO A 45 9.20 -1.19 -11.85
N PHE A 46 8.04 -1.77 -12.12
CA PHE A 46 6.84 -1.03 -12.52
C PHE A 46 6.42 -0.04 -11.44
N VAL A 47 6.28 -0.52 -10.19
CA VAL A 47 5.86 0.33 -9.06
C VAL A 47 6.91 1.41 -8.79
N GLU A 48 8.19 1.07 -8.82
CA GLU A 48 9.27 2.04 -8.60
C GLU A 48 9.24 3.16 -9.65
N ARG A 49 8.94 2.83 -10.91
CA ARG A 49 8.77 3.84 -11.97
C ARG A 49 7.57 4.75 -11.70
N MET A 50 6.45 4.17 -11.22
CA MET A 50 5.25 4.96 -10.88
C MET A 50 5.54 5.95 -9.74
N VAL A 51 6.24 5.51 -8.70
CA VAL A 51 6.63 6.37 -7.59
C VAL A 51 7.57 7.48 -8.07
N LYS A 52 8.59 7.12 -8.85
CA LYS A 52 9.61 8.06 -9.33
C LYS A 52 9.04 9.11 -10.28
N SER A 53 8.09 8.74 -11.12
CA SER A 53 7.46 9.64 -12.08
C SER A 53 6.20 10.34 -11.55
N ASP A 54 5.91 10.17 -10.27
CA ASP A 54 4.78 10.80 -9.58
C ASP A 54 3.40 10.38 -10.13
N HIS A 55 3.32 9.19 -10.73
CA HIS A 55 2.06 8.59 -11.18
C HIS A 55 1.42 7.81 -10.04
N THR A 56 1.11 8.50 -8.95
CA THR A 56 0.70 7.88 -7.69
C THR A 56 -0.73 7.34 -7.67
N ALA A 57 -1.57 7.76 -8.60
CA ALA A 57 -2.96 7.28 -8.66
C ALA A 57 -3.03 5.75 -8.80
N MET A 58 -2.14 5.13 -9.54
CA MET A 58 -2.10 3.68 -9.70
C MET A 58 -1.77 2.96 -8.41
N LEU A 59 -1.05 3.60 -7.49
CA LEU A 59 -0.66 3.01 -6.22
C LEU A 59 -1.85 2.76 -5.28
N GLU A 60 -2.99 3.40 -5.52
CA GLU A 60 -4.22 3.15 -4.75
C GLU A 60 -4.72 1.71 -4.90
N HIS A 61 -4.37 1.02 -5.96
CA HIS A 61 -4.77 -0.37 -6.19
C HIS A 61 -4.04 -1.36 -5.28
N GLY A 62 -2.95 -0.96 -4.64
CA GLY A 62 -2.24 -1.79 -3.68
C GLY A 62 -2.70 -1.50 -2.25
N THR A 63 -3.48 -2.42 -1.66
CA THR A 63 -3.92 -2.29 -0.28
C THR A 63 -2.79 -2.68 0.68
N VAL A 64 -2.57 -1.85 1.69
CA VAL A 64 -1.50 -2.04 2.67
C VAL A 64 -2.11 -2.28 4.04
N TYR A 65 -1.74 -3.38 4.67
CA TYR A 65 -2.15 -3.72 6.03
C TYR A 65 -0.92 -3.68 6.94
N LEU A 66 -0.96 -2.82 7.95
CA LEU A 66 0.15 -2.64 8.89
C LEU A 66 -0.29 -3.04 10.29
N ALA A 67 0.64 -3.51 11.10
CA ALA A 67 0.44 -3.76 12.51
C ALA A 67 1.51 -3.00 13.31
N CYS A 68 1.08 -2.19 14.25
CA CYS A 68 1.98 -1.39 15.07
C CYS A 68 1.37 -1.18 16.46
N PRO A 69 2.18 -0.71 17.45
CA PRO A 69 1.62 -0.40 18.77
C PRO A 69 0.50 0.64 18.68
N SER A 70 -0.61 0.40 19.39
CA SER A 70 -1.79 1.27 19.30
C SER A 70 -1.63 2.57 20.06
N ALA A 71 -0.77 2.65 21.06
CA ALA A 71 -0.61 3.81 21.90
C ALA A 71 0.87 4.15 22.13
N GLY A 72 1.17 5.43 22.02
CA GLY A 72 2.43 6.01 22.47
C GLY A 72 3.68 5.51 21.76
N ARG A 73 4.80 6.05 22.23
CA ARG A 73 6.12 5.55 21.81
C ARG A 73 6.49 4.37 22.68
N PRO A 74 7.24 3.38 22.14
CA PRO A 74 7.84 2.37 23.00
C PRO A 74 8.68 3.01 24.09
N ALA A 75 8.65 2.43 25.29
CA ALA A 75 9.48 2.92 26.40
C ALA A 75 10.96 2.93 25.97
N GLY A 76 11.62 4.06 26.17
CA GLY A 76 13.03 4.22 25.80
C GLY A 76 13.25 4.67 24.34
N ALA A 77 12.22 4.91 23.57
CA ALA A 77 12.38 5.44 22.21
C ALA A 77 12.98 6.84 22.26
N ALA A 78 14.14 7.01 21.61
CA ALA A 78 14.77 8.31 21.42
C ALA A 78 14.32 8.91 20.10
N GLY A 79 14.11 10.23 20.06
CA GLY A 79 13.77 10.93 18.82
C GLY A 79 13.07 12.24 19.06
N PRO A 80 12.89 13.07 18.02
CA PRO A 80 12.24 14.36 18.19
C PRO A 80 10.83 14.17 18.73
N ALA A 81 10.46 14.98 19.71
CA ALA A 81 9.12 14.96 20.31
C ALA A 81 8.01 15.22 19.27
N ALA A 82 8.35 15.83 18.16
CA ALA A 82 7.43 16.14 17.07
C ALA A 82 7.08 14.93 16.19
N ALA A 83 7.86 13.83 16.23
CA ALA A 83 7.59 12.65 15.42
C ALA A 83 6.41 11.86 16.01
N LEU A 84 5.33 11.77 15.26
CA LEU A 84 4.17 10.98 15.68
C LEU A 84 4.45 9.49 15.50
N PRO A 85 3.97 8.64 16.44
CA PRO A 85 4.01 7.19 16.21
C PRO A 85 3.19 6.81 14.96
N PRO A 86 3.51 5.68 14.31
CA PRO A 86 2.79 5.29 13.09
C PRO A 86 1.27 5.26 13.25
N ALA A 87 0.75 4.65 14.32
CA ALA A 87 -0.69 4.60 14.54
C ALA A 87 -1.34 5.99 14.50
N GLU A 88 -0.72 6.97 15.14
CA GLU A 88 -1.25 8.34 15.18
C GLU A 88 -1.24 9.02 13.81
N ARG A 89 -0.20 8.78 13.00
CA ARG A 89 -0.14 9.31 11.64
C ARG A 89 -1.32 8.82 10.81
N TYR A 90 -1.61 7.54 10.89
CA TYR A 90 -2.71 6.93 10.12
C TYR A 90 -4.08 7.30 10.68
N ARG A 91 -4.23 7.49 12.00
CA ARG A 91 -5.49 7.97 12.57
C ARG A 91 -5.88 9.35 12.04
N ARG A 92 -4.89 10.18 11.75
CA ARG A 92 -5.09 11.53 11.23
C ARG A 92 -5.22 11.58 9.70
N ASN A 93 -4.97 10.46 9.04
CA ASN A 93 -5.06 10.36 7.59
C ASN A 93 -6.45 9.93 7.16
N LYS A 94 -7.10 10.74 6.33
CA LYS A 94 -8.50 10.51 5.92
C LYS A 94 -8.67 9.33 4.95
N PHE A 95 -7.59 8.81 4.38
CA PHE A 95 -7.62 7.67 3.47
C PHE A 95 -7.20 6.37 4.14
N SER A 96 -7.04 6.38 5.46
CA SER A 96 -6.58 5.23 6.23
C SER A 96 -7.60 4.89 7.30
N TRP A 97 -7.66 3.63 7.66
CA TRP A 97 -8.50 3.11 8.72
C TRP A 97 -7.66 2.43 9.78
N VAL A 98 -7.92 2.71 11.04
CA VAL A 98 -7.18 2.12 12.16
C VAL A 98 -8.14 1.39 13.08
N ASN A 99 -7.84 0.13 13.36
CA ASN A 99 -8.60 -0.71 14.29
C ASN A 99 -7.68 -1.19 15.42
N ASP A 100 -8.05 -0.88 16.65
CA ASP A 100 -7.26 -1.24 17.83
C ASP A 100 -7.75 -2.53 18.45
N VAL A 101 -6.85 -3.50 18.60
CA VAL A 101 -7.17 -4.79 19.22
C VAL A 101 -6.01 -5.16 20.17
N ALA A 102 -6.32 -5.24 21.46
CA ALA A 102 -5.38 -5.74 22.49
C ALA A 102 -4.00 -5.03 22.45
N GLY A 103 -3.99 -3.71 22.29
CA GLY A 103 -2.76 -2.91 22.28
C GLY A 103 -2.05 -2.84 20.93
N THR A 104 -2.61 -3.48 19.90
CA THR A 104 -2.08 -3.41 18.53
C THR A 104 -3.03 -2.60 17.66
N ALA A 105 -2.50 -1.65 16.92
CA ALA A 105 -3.24 -0.93 15.89
C ALA A 105 -3.06 -1.62 14.54
N TYR A 106 -4.14 -2.06 13.95
CA TYR A 106 -4.16 -2.63 12.61
C TYR A 106 -4.60 -1.52 11.65
N VAL A 107 -3.72 -1.16 10.75
CA VAL A 107 -3.94 -0.07 9.79
C VAL A 107 -4.28 -0.65 8.43
N THR A 108 -5.37 -0.19 7.84
CA THR A 108 -5.71 -0.47 6.45
C THR A 108 -5.57 0.82 5.65
N THR A 109 -4.71 0.80 4.66
CA THR A 109 -4.44 1.95 3.81
C THR A 109 -4.07 1.47 2.40
N ASN A 110 -3.45 2.31 1.62
CA ASN A 110 -2.95 1.93 0.29
C ASN A 110 -1.56 2.51 0.06
N LEU A 111 -0.86 1.99 -0.95
CA LEU A 111 0.53 2.39 -1.18
C LEU A 111 0.67 3.86 -1.59
N ARG A 112 -0.35 4.45 -2.20
CA ARG A 112 -0.34 5.88 -2.54
C ARG A 112 -0.17 6.75 -1.29
N VAL A 113 -0.87 6.43 -0.20
CA VAL A 113 -0.74 7.16 1.06
C VAL A 113 0.70 7.14 1.56
N LEU A 114 1.35 5.97 1.56
CA LEU A 114 2.73 5.86 1.99
C LEU A 114 3.68 6.66 1.09
N ALA A 115 3.51 6.53 -0.22
CA ALA A 115 4.37 7.22 -1.18
C ALA A 115 4.25 8.74 -1.09
N GLU A 116 3.03 9.26 -1.04
CA GLU A 116 2.79 10.71 -1.02
C GLU A 116 3.17 11.38 0.30
N ASN A 117 3.17 10.64 1.40
CA ASN A 117 3.50 11.18 2.72
C ASN A 117 4.94 10.90 3.15
N GLY A 118 5.71 10.17 2.36
CA GLY A 118 7.06 9.79 2.74
C GLY A 118 7.12 8.71 3.80
N TRP A 119 6.11 7.84 3.86
CA TRP A 119 5.99 6.77 4.87
C TRP A 119 6.32 5.38 4.33
N MET A 120 7.06 5.28 3.24
CA MET A 120 7.38 3.98 2.63
C MET A 120 8.13 3.03 3.56
N ALA A 121 8.89 3.57 4.52
CA ALA A 121 9.58 2.74 5.53
C ALA A 121 8.59 1.95 6.42
N ASP A 122 7.35 2.38 6.51
CA ASP A 122 6.32 1.66 7.27
C ASP A 122 5.97 0.31 6.65
N LEU A 123 6.41 0.02 5.43
CA LEU A 123 6.27 -1.32 4.84
C LEU A 123 6.98 -2.41 5.67
N ASP A 124 7.91 -2.03 6.55
CA ASP A 124 8.50 -2.95 7.52
C ASP A 124 7.50 -3.42 8.58
N LEU A 125 6.35 -2.74 8.69
CA LEU A 125 5.29 -3.06 9.63
C LEU A 125 4.17 -3.90 9.01
N LEU A 126 4.35 -4.42 7.80
CA LEU A 126 3.32 -5.21 7.13
C LEU A 126 2.83 -6.34 8.04
N ALA A 127 1.51 -6.42 8.19
CA ALA A 127 0.90 -7.53 8.91
C ALA A 127 1.12 -8.81 8.13
N GLY A 128 1.65 -9.83 8.81
CA GLY A 128 1.88 -11.13 8.18
C GLY A 128 0.59 -11.82 7.77
N PRO A 129 0.71 -12.79 6.87
CA PRO A 129 -0.44 -13.58 6.47
C PRO A 129 -0.96 -14.43 7.63
#